data_bca3b62e559cc8d6ab5a6950519d8a00
#
_entry.id   bca3b62e559cc8d6ab5a6950519d8a00
#
_cell.length_a   1.000
_cell.length_b   1.000
_cell.length_c   1.000
_cell.angle_alpha   90.00
_cell.angle_beta   90.00
_cell.angle_gamma   90.00
#
_symmetry.space_group_name_H-M   'P 1'
#
loop_
_entity.id
_entity.type
_entity.pdbx_description
1 polymer ?
#
loop_
_entity_poly.entity_id
_entity_poly.type
_entity_poly.pdbx_seq_one_letter_code
_entity_poly.pdbx_strand_id
1 'polypeptide(L)'
;ARVIYNDFDDYHVRLENIKRTNALLHDIRSIVGDYPTAKRLTPQMRTTILDTVRSAEKTGYVDYITLSSSLLFSSKYVTDYTELQNAGLYNNLRASDYTCEGYLDGIEVVHADYRELFNQYKDIPGVVFLVDPPYLSTEVGVYKCRWRLSDYLDVLTLLSSTSYFYFTSNK
;
A
#
# COMPACT_ATOMS: atom_id res chain seq x y z
N ALA A 1 -8.49 10.09 -23.07
CA ALA A 1 -7.85 11.07 -22.18
C ALA A 1 -6.51 10.51 -21.72
N ARG A 2 -5.48 11.35 -21.54
CA ARG A 2 -4.23 10.97 -20.87
C ARG A 2 -4.47 11.00 -19.37
N VAL A 3 -4.07 9.96 -18.67
CA VAL A 3 -4.15 9.87 -17.20
C VAL A 3 -2.74 9.72 -16.67
N ILE A 4 -2.37 10.55 -15.67
CA ILE A 4 -1.10 10.48 -14.98
C ILE A 4 -1.40 10.18 -13.51
N TYR A 5 -0.80 9.12 -12.98
CA TYR A 5 -0.89 8.72 -11.60
C TYR A 5 0.43 8.95 -10.88
N ASN A 6 0.42 9.81 -9.88
CA ASN A 6 1.59 10.03 -9.04
C ASN A 6 1.63 8.98 -7.93
N ASP A 7 2.44 7.97 -8.13
CA ASP A 7 2.59 6.84 -7.21
C ASP A 7 3.73 7.08 -6.22
N PHE A 8 3.50 7.94 -5.24
CA PHE A 8 4.51 8.26 -4.23
C PHE A 8 4.83 7.09 -3.28
N ASP A 9 3.86 6.19 -3.08
CA ASP A 9 4.00 5.02 -2.18
C ASP A 9 4.48 3.75 -2.89
N ASP A 10 4.89 3.83 -4.16
CA ASP A 10 5.35 2.70 -4.99
C ASP A 10 4.30 1.57 -5.09
N TYR A 11 3.03 1.94 -5.21
CA TYR A 11 1.94 0.97 -5.33
C TYR A 11 2.07 0.10 -6.59
N HIS A 12 2.57 0.68 -7.70
CA HIS A 12 2.84 -0.06 -8.94
C HIS A 12 3.82 -1.22 -8.72
N VAL A 13 4.84 -1.05 -7.86
CA VAL A 13 5.80 -2.11 -7.53
C VAL A 13 5.09 -3.30 -6.85
N ARG A 14 4.09 -3.03 -6.01
CA ARG A 14 3.26 -4.06 -5.38
C ARG A 14 2.45 -4.82 -6.43
N LEU A 15 1.87 -4.10 -7.42
CA LEU A 15 1.11 -4.71 -8.51
C LEU A 15 2.00 -5.56 -9.41
N GLU A 16 3.19 -5.11 -9.78
CA GLU A 16 4.16 -5.86 -10.56
C GLU A 16 4.58 -7.18 -9.88
N ASN A 17 4.63 -7.17 -8.54
CA ASN A 17 5.02 -8.32 -7.74
C ASN A 17 3.85 -9.16 -7.21
N ILE A 18 2.64 -8.98 -7.73
CA ILE A 18 1.44 -9.66 -7.22
C ILE A 18 1.51 -11.19 -7.32
N LYS A 19 2.10 -11.70 -8.40
CA LYS A 19 2.30 -13.16 -8.58
C LYS A 19 3.21 -13.74 -7.51
N ARG A 20 4.28 -12.99 -7.18
CA ARG A 20 5.22 -13.37 -6.13
C ARG A 20 4.58 -13.29 -4.75
N THR A 21 3.79 -12.25 -4.50
CA THR A 21 3.01 -12.10 -3.27
C THR A 21 2.01 -13.25 -3.10
N ASN A 22 1.29 -13.63 -4.16
CA ASN A 22 0.37 -14.75 -4.13
C ASN A 22 1.07 -16.10 -3.87
N ALA A 23 2.25 -16.33 -4.48
CA ALA A 23 3.04 -17.53 -4.22
C ALA A 23 3.45 -17.62 -2.74
N LEU A 24 3.96 -16.53 -2.17
CA LEU A 24 4.30 -16.48 -0.75
C LEU A 24 3.08 -16.71 0.16
N LEU A 25 1.93 -16.10 -0.17
CA LEU A 25 0.69 -16.33 0.58
C LEU A 25 0.18 -17.77 0.45
N HIS A 26 0.39 -18.42 -0.70
CA HIS A 26 0.07 -19.83 -0.88
C HIS A 26 0.92 -20.72 0.05
N ASP A 27 2.23 -20.46 0.14
CA ASP A 27 3.11 -21.18 1.05
C ASP A 27 2.67 -20.98 2.51
N ILE A 28 2.33 -19.75 2.89
CA ILE A 28 1.85 -19.43 4.23
C ILE A 28 0.49 -20.11 4.51
N ARG A 29 -0.45 -20.14 3.55
CA ARG A 29 -1.73 -20.88 3.69
C ARG A 29 -1.48 -22.36 3.94
N SER A 30 -0.49 -22.96 3.26
CA SER A 30 -0.14 -24.37 3.43
C SER A 30 0.40 -24.67 4.83
N ILE A 31 1.15 -23.71 5.44
CA ILE A 31 1.62 -23.84 6.83
C ILE A 31 0.47 -23.74 7.82
N VAL A 32 -0.48 -22.83 7.56
CA VAL A 32 -1.61 -22.56 8.46
C VAL A 32 -2.69 -23.64 8.36
N GLY A 33 -2.93 -24.21 7.16
CA GLY A 33 -3.95 -25.23 6.93
C GLY A 33 -5.33 -24.76 7.40
N ASP A 34 -6.03 -25.65 8.08
CA ASP A 34 -7.38 -25.43 8.63
C ASP A 34 -7.39 -24.68 9.98
N TYR A 35 -6.29 -24.02 10.34
CA TYR A 35 -6.23 -23.29 11.61
C TYR A 35 -7.25 -22.14 11.65
N PRO A 36 -8.00 -21.95 12.75
CA PRO A 36 -9.12 -21.02 12.78
C PRO A 36 -8.72 -19.58 12.45
N THR A 37 -9.56 -18.91 11.65
CA THR A 37 -9.40 -17.48 11.28
C THR A 37 -9.47 -16.58 12.52
N ALA A 38 -8.77 -15.45 12.46
CA ALA A 38 -8.64 -14.44 13.51
C ALA A 38 -8.01 -14.98 14.82
N LYS A 39 -7.46 -16.19 14.82
CA LYS A 39 -6.72 -16.73 15.96
C LYS A 39 -5.23 -16.45 15.85
N ARG A 40 -4.61 -16.21 17.00
CA ARG A 40 -3.16 -16.06 17.11
C ARG A 40 -2.50 -17.38 16.73
N LEU A 41 -1.53 -17.32 15.83
CA LEU A 41 -0.80 -18.50 15.35
C LEU A 41 0.03 -19.14 16.47
N THR A 42 0.20 -20.46 16.40
CA THR A 42 1.07 -21.17 17.34
C THR A 42 2.53 -20.73 17.19
N PRO A 43 3.37 -20.90 18.23
CA PRO A 43 4.79 -20.56 18.13
C PRO A 43 5.50 -21.29 16.98
N GLN A 44 5.14 -22.54 16.71
CA GLN A 44 5.72 -23.31 15.64
C GLN A 44 5.32 -22.78 14.25
N MET A 45 4.03 -22.54 14.00
CA MET A 45 3.54 -21.92 12.75
C MET A 45 4.22 -20.57 12.52
N ARG A 46 4.30 -19.75 13.57
CA ARG A 46 4.96 -18.45 13.51
C ARG A 46 6.42 -18.58 13.06
N THR A 47 7.19 -19.48 13.65
CA THR A 47 8.59 -19.70 13.27
C THR A 47 8.69 -20.10 11.80
N THR A 48 7.92 -21.10 11.37
CA THR A 48 7.93 -21.57 9.98
C THR A 48 7.55 -20.47 9.00
N ILE A 49 6.53 -19.66 9.31
CA ILE A 49 6.11 -18.52 8.47
C ILE A 49 7.24 -17.48 8.38
N LEU A 50 7.87 -17.12 9.49
CA LEU A 50 8.97 -16.15 9.49
C LEU A 50 10.17 -16.66 8.67
N ASP A 51 10.51 -17.94 8.76
CA ASP A 51 11.56 -18.55 7.95
C ASP A 51 11.21 -18.53 6.45
N THR A 52 9.94 -18.78 6.11
CA THR A 52 9.43 -18.71 4.73
C THR A 52 9.52 -17.27 4.19
N VAL A 53 9.06 -16.28 4.96
CA VAL A 53 9.15 -14.86 4.57
C VAL A 53 10.61 -14.43 4.39
N ARG A 54 11.49 -14.81 5.32
CA ARG A 54 12.93 -14.51 5.23
C ARG A 54 13.60 -15.15 4.02
N SER A 55 13.16 -16.34 3.65
CA SER A 55 13.65 -17.02 2.44
C SER A 55 13.15 -16.31 1.17
N ALA A 56 11.91 -15.87 1.14
CA ALA A 56 11.34 -15.08 0.06
C ALA A 56 12.07 -13.74 -0.11
N GLU A 57 12.38 -13.04 0.98
CA GLU A 57 13.10 -11.77 0.97
C GLU A 57 14.50 -11.90 0.36
N LYS A 58 15.22 -12.98 0.65
CA LYS A 58 16.54 -13.26 0.04
C LYS A 58 16.50 -13.43 -1.48
N THR A 59 15.35 -13.82 -2.02
CA THR A 59 15.17 -14.07 -3.45
C THR A 59 14.51 -12.91 -4.20
N GLY A 60 14.08 -11.86 -3.49
CA GLY A 60 13.53 -10.64 -4.08
C GLY A 60 12.47 -9.95 -3.23
N TYR A 61 11.60 -9.20 -3.88
CA TYR A 61 10.59 -8.36 -3.24
C TYR A 61 9.60 -9.13 -2.34
N VAL A 62 9.28 -8.55 -1.20
CA VAL A 62 8.22 -9.01 -0.28
C VAL A 62 7.27 -7.85 0.00
N ASP A 63 5.98 -8.03 -0.26
CA ASP A 63 4.94 -7.04 0.06
C ASP A 63 4.53 -7.15 1.54
N TYR A 64 5.24 -6.42 2.40
CA TYR A 64 4.96 -6.40 3.83
C TYR A 64 3.60 -5.78 4.18
N ILE A 65 3.07 -4.89 3.33
CA ILE A 65 1.73 -4.32 3.53
C ILE A 65 0.65 -5.39 3.36
N THR A 66 0.77 -6.21 2.31
CA THR A 66 -0.15 -7.35 2.10
C THR A 66 0.04 -8.42 3.19
N LEU A 67 1.28 -8.70 3.61
CA LEU A 67 1.53 -9.60 4.75
C LEU A 67 0.92 -9.06 6.04
N SER A 68 0.99 -7.76 6.28
CA SER A 68 0.37 -7.12 7.45
C SER A 68 -1.13 -7.39 7.51
N SER A 69 -1.85 -7.16 6.41
CA SER A 69 -3.29 -7.42 6.36
C SER A 69 -3.65 -8.90 6.53
N SER A 70 -2.72 -9.79 6.18
CA SER A 70 -2.91 -11.26 6.22
C SER A 70 -2.51 -11.90 7.55
N LEU A 71 -1.57 -11.30 8.27
CA LEU A 71 -0.93 -11.91 9.44
C LEU A 71 -0.99 -11.08 10.71
N LEU A 72 -1.37 -9.79 10.66
CA LEU A 72 -1.39 -8.95 11.85
C LEU A 72 -2.80 -8.68 12.33
N PHE A 73 -2.92 -8.31 13.59
CA PHE A 73 -4.19 -7.84 14.12
C PHE A 73 -4.52 -6.45 13.55
N SER A 74 -5.81 -6.14 13.43
CA SER A 74 -6.38 -4.94 12.80
C SER A 74 -5.57 -3.67 13.02
N SER A 75 -5.38 -2.90 11.95
CA SER A 75 -4.72 -1.58 11.92
C SER A 75 -3.22 -1.59 12.24
N LYS A 76 -2.57 -2.75 12.30
CA LYS A 76 -1.12 -2.84 12.42
C LYS A 76 -0.52 -3.12 11.06
N TYR A 77 0.51 -2.34 10.71
CA TYR A 77 1.30 -2.51 9.51
C TYR A 77 2.78 -2.56 9.86
N VAL A 78 3.49 -3.36 9.10
CA VAL A 78 4.96 -3.47 9.16
C VAL A 78 5.51 -3.25 7.75
N THR A 79 6.73 -2.76 7.67
CA THR A 79 7.38 -2.40 6.41
C THR A 79 8.61 -3.25 6.12
N ASP A 80 9.06 -4.05 7.08
CA ASP A 80 10.23 -4.91 6.94
C ASP A 80 10.11 -6.21 7.77
N TYR A 81 11.08 -7.10 7.57
CA TYR A 81 11.16 -8.37 8.28
C TYR A 81 11.35 -8.21 9.79
N THR A 82 12.11 -7.22 10.24
CA THR A 82 12.41 -7.02 11.67
C THR A 82 11.15 -6.64 12.42
N GLU A 83 10.34 -5.76 11.85
CA GLU A 83 9.04 -5.38 12.41
C GLU A 83 8.08 -6.57 12.43
N LEU A 84 8.01 -7.35 11.32
CA LEU A 84 7.18 -8.55 11.26
C LEU A 84 7.60 -9.59 12.30
N GLN A 85 8.90 -9.79 12.47
CA GLN A 85 9.46 -10.71 13.47
C GLN A 85 9.09 -10.32 14.90
N ASN A 86 8.93 -9.04 15.20
CA ASN A 86 8.55 -8.55 16.51
C ASN A 86 7.03 -8.51 16.74
N ALA A 87 6.24 -8.73 15.70
CA ALA A 87 4.78 -8.69 15.78
C ALA A 87 4.18 -10.02 16.23
N GLY A 88 2.98 -9.96 16.81
CA GLY A 88 2.14 -11.13 17.02
C GLY A 88 1.45 -11.52 15.71
N LEU A 89 1.59 -12.77 15.27
CA LEU A 89 0.99 -13.24 14.03
C LEU A 89 -0.36 -13.93 14.29
N TYR A 90 -1.31 -13.69 13.38
CA TYR A 90 -2.68 -14.21 13.41
C TYR A 90 -3.05 -14.80 12.04
N ASN A 91 -4.03 -15.68 12.00
CA ASN A 91 -4.58 -16.17 10.74
C ASN A 91 -5.67 -15.23 10.23
N ASN A 92 -5.30 -14.25 9.42
CA ASN A 92 -6.22 -13.38 8.68
C ASN A 92 -6.09 -13.59 7.16
N LEU A 93 -5.59 -14.76 6.78
CA LEU A 93 -5.36 -15.11 5.38
C LEU A 93 -6.70 -15.20 4.62
N ARG A 94 -6.77 -14.51 3.49
CA ARG A 94 -7.87 -14.69 2.54
C ARG A 94 -7.66 -15.96 1.71
N ALA A 95 -8.75 -16.60 1.31
CA ALA A 95 -8.69 -17.82 0.50
C ALA A 95 -8.31 -17.56 -0.96
N SER A 96 -8.75 -16.42 -1.52
CA SER A 96 -8.50 -16.06 -2.93
C SER A 96 -7.19 -15.32 -3.11
N ASP A 97 -6.61 -15.45 -4.30
CA ASP A 97 -5.45 -14.68 -4.72
C ASP A 97 -5.81 -13.23 -5.04
N TYR A 98 -4.81 -12.37 -5.02
CA TYR A 98 -4.92 -11.00 -5.51
C TYR A 98 -4.77 -10.99 -7.03
N THR A 99 -5.45 -10.04 -7.68
CA THR A 99 -5.39 -9.82 -9.13
C THR A 99 -5.15 -8.34 -9.41
N CYS A 100 -4.42 -8.03 -10.48
CA CYS A 100 -4.15 -6.65 -10.90
C CYS A 100 -4.27 -6.48 -12.42
N GLU A 101 -4.83 -7.46 -13.12
CA GLU A 101 -4.92 -7.44 -14.57
C GLU A 101 -5.69 -6.21 -15.04
N GLY A 102 -5.06 -5.44 -15.94
CA GLY A 102 -5.63 -4.21 -16.49
C GLY A 102 -5.72 -3.00 -15.54
N TYR A 103 -5.24 -3.12 -14.29
CA TYR A 103 -5.48 -2.11 -13.26
C TYR A 103 -4.84 -0.75 -13.58
N LEU A 104 -3.65 -0.72 -14.18
CA LEU A 104 -2.95 0.49 -14.58
C LEU A 104 -2.85 0.64 -16.13
N ASP A 105 -3.66 -0.08 -16.90
CA ASP A 105 -3.61 -0.02 -18.34
C ASP A 105 -3.99 1.38 -18.85
N GLY A 106 -3.11 1.95 -19.67
CA GLY A 106 -3.29 3.29 -20.24
C GLY A 106 -3.05 4.43 -19.26
N ILE A 107 -2.52 4.14 -18.06
CA ILE A 107 -2.15 5.12 -17.05
C ILE A 107 -0.63 5.31 -17.08
N GLU A 108 -0.17 6.56 -17.15
CA GLU A 108 1.24 6.92 -16.99
C GLU A 108 1.54 7.03 -15.50
N VAL A 109 2.39 6.14 -14.98
CA VAL A 109 2.81 6.15 -13.59
C VAL A 109 4.07 7.01 -13.46
N VAL A 110 4.04 7.98 -12.54
CA VAL A 110 5.18 8.84 -12.20
C VAL A 110 5.42 8.79 -10.70
N HIS A 111 6.65 9.12 -10.30
CA HIS A 111 7.02 9.27 -8.90
C HIS A 111 7.69 10.64 -8.72
N ALA A 112 6.92 11.63 -8.27
CA ALA A 112 7.39 13.01 -8.16
C ALA A 112 6.82 13.71 -6.91
N ASP A 113 7.48 14.75 -6.45
CA ASP A 113 6.88 15.67 -5.48
C ASP A 113 5.60 16.29 -6.08
N TYR A 114 4.52 16.32 -5.31
CA TYR A 114 3.24 16.83 -5.80
C TYR A 114 3.31 18.29 -6.26
N ARG A 115 4.18 19.10 -5.67
CA ARG A 115 4.38 20.52 -6.05
C ARG A 115 4.97 20.62 -7.46
N GLU A 116 5.94 19.76 -7.77
CA GLU A 116 6.54 19.71 -9.10
C GLU A 116 5.52 19.29 -10.13
N LEU A 117 4.78 18.21 -9.84
CA LEU A 117 3.75 17.68 -10.73
C LEU A 117 2.63 18.70 -10.97
N PHE A 118 2.10 19.33 -9.93
CA PHE A 118 1.05 20.35 -10.08
C PHE A 118 1.54 21.56 -10.86
N ASN A 119 2.72 22.06 -10.58
CA ASN A 119 3.30 23.19 -11.33
C ASN A 119 3.52 22.86 -12.80
N GLN A 120 3.85 21.62 -13.15
CA GLN A 120 4.01 21.18 -14.52
C GLN A 120 2.70 21.20 -15.32
N TYR A 121 1.56 20.93 -14.67
CA TYR A 121 0.29 20.71 -15.37
C TYR A 121 -0.78 21.77 -15.09
N LYS A 122 -0.64 22.64 -14.09
CA LYS A 122 -1.70 23.59 -13.66
C LYS A 122 -2.13 24.58 -14.73
N ASP A 123 -1.23 24.96 -15.63
CA ASP A 123 -1.50 25.94 -16.68
C ASP A 123 -1.91 25.30 -18.03
N ILE A 124 -2.06 23.98 -18.06
CA ILE A 124 -2.46 23.26 -19.27
C ILE A 124 -4.00 23.22 -19.35
N PRO A 125 -4.61 23.77 -20.42
CA PRO A 125 -6.06 23.76 -20.59
C PRO A 125 -6.65 22.34 -20.57
N GLY A 126 -7.75 22.16 -19.83
CA GLY A 126 -8.48 20.89 -19.77
C GLY A 126 -7.90 19.85 -18.80
N VAL A 127 -6.86 20.20 -18.07
CA VAL A 127 -6.37 19.34 -16.96
C VAL A 127 -7.34 19.39 -15.79
N VAL A 128 -7.60 18.23 -15.21
CA VAL A 128 -8.36 18.09 -13.95
C VAL A 128 -7.49 17.30 -12.98
N PHE A 129 -7.29 17.85 -11.79
CA PHE A 129 -6.54 17.17 -10.73
C PHE A 129 -7.48 16.35 -9.84
N LEU A 130 -7.09 15.11 -9.55
CA LEU A 130 -7.74 14.26 -8.53
C LEU A 130 -6.79 14.19 -7.35
N VAL A 131 -7.15 14.80 -6.24
CA VAL A 131 -6.29 14.95 -5.06
C VAL A 131 -6.87 14.16 -3.90
N ASP A 132 -6.22 13.05 -3.55
CA ASP A 132 -6.59 12.17 -2.45
C ASP A 132 -5.44 12.07 -1.44
N PRO A 133 -5.25 13.09 -0.60
CA PRO A 133 -4.15 13.10 0.37
C PRO A 133 -4.46 12.19 1.56
N PRO A 134 -3.43 11.79 2.34
CA PRO A 134 -3.66 11.12 3.62
C PRO A 134 -4.56 11.98 4.50
N TYR A 135 -5.65 11.45 5.02
CA TYR A 135 -6.56 12.24 5.86
C TYR A 135 -5.94 12.60 7.21
N LEU A 136 -6.16 13.83 7.68
CA LEU A 136 -5.63 14.33 8.97
C LEU A 136 -6.05 13.47 10.17
N SER A 137 -7.18 12.79 10.07
CA SER A 137 -7.76 11.95 11.11
C SER A 137 -7.35 10.47 11.04
N THR A 138 -6.60 10.05 10.01
CA THR A 138 -6.18 8.66 9.86
C THR A 138 -4.80 8.41 10.46
N GLU A 139 -4.64 7.26 11.12
CA GLU A 139 -3.32 6.79 11.50
C GLU A 139 -2.48 6.52 10.24
N VAL A 140 -1.43 7.30 10.07
CA VAL A 140 -0.57 7.29 8.87
C VAL A 140 0.49 6.17 8.87
N GLY A 141 0.26 5.06 9.57
CA GLY A 141 1.24 3.97 9.68
C GLY A 141 1.62 3.28 8.37
N VAL A 142 0.85 3.47 7.31
CA VAL A 142 1.02 2.80 6.00
C VAL A 142 1.64 3.72 4.95
N TYR A 143 1.56 5.04 5.14
CA TYR A 143 2.03 5.99 4.15
C TYR A 143 3.48 6.40 4.43
N LYS A 144 4.31 6.45 3.41
CA LYS A 144 5.69 6.95 3.48
C LYS A 144 5.75 8.45 3.82
N CYS A 145 4.68 9.18 3.51
CA CYS A 145 4.58 10.63 3.70
C CYS A 145 3.57 10.98 4.79
N ARG A 146 4.00 11.80 5.75
CA ARG A 146 3.11 12.44 6.73
C ARG A 146 2.83 13.87 6.27
N TRP A 147 1.58 14.12 5.87
CA TRP A 147 1.16 15.47 5.55
C TRP A 147 0.89 16.27 6.83
N ARG A 148 1.38 17.51 6.84
CA ARG A 148 1.07 18.51 7.85
C ARG A 148 -0.04 19.40 7.33
N LEU A 149 -0.71 20.15 8.19
CA LEU A 149 -1.74 21.12 7.78
C LEU A 149 -1.22 22.09 6.72
N SER A 150 0.08 22.48 6.80
CA SER A 150 0.75 23.28 5.79
C SER A 150 0.69 22.67 4.40
N ASP A 151 0.83 21.36 4.27
CA ASP A 151 0.83 20.65 2.97
C ASP A 151 -0.56 20.69 2.34
N TYR A 152 -1.63 20.57 3.14
CA TYR A 152 -3.01 20.71 2.66
C TYR A 152 -3.30 22.11 2.16
N LEU A 153 -2.86 23.16 2.90
CA LEU A 153 -3.03 24.55 2.51
C LEU A 153 -2.22 24.90 1.27
N ASP A 154 -1.03 24.33 1.15
CA ASP A 154 -0.15 24.49 0.01
C ASP A 154 -0.80 23.91 -1.27
N VAL A 155 -1.34 22.70 -1.21
CA VAL A 155 -2.09 22.10 -2.32
C VAL A 155 -3.29 22.95 -2.73
N LEU A 156 -4.09 23.42 -1.80
CA LEU A 156 -5.25 24.26 -2.11
C LEU A 156 -4.84 25.59 -2.76
N THR A 157 -3.70 26.15 -2.33
CA THR A 157 -3.13 27.36 -2.93
C THR A 157 -2.65 27.10 -4.37
N LEU A 158 -1.94 26.00 -4.61
CA LEU A 158 -1.46 25.60 -5.93
C LEU A 158 -2.60 25.34 -6.92
N LEU A 159 -3.72 24.78 -6.43
CA LEU A 159 -4.86 24.41 -7.24
C LEU A 159 -5.94 25.50 -7.37
N SER A 160 -5.76 26.67 -6.72
CA SER A 160 -6.81 27.71 -6.59
C SER A 160 -7.36 28.25 -7.93
N SER A 161 -6.60 28.13 -9.03
CA SER A 161 -7.00 28.55 -10.38
C SER A 161 -7.22 27.38 -11.35
N THR A 162 -7.32 26.15 -10.86
CA THR A 162 -7.42 24.93 -11.67
C THR A 162 -8.75 24.24 -11.47
N SER A 163 -9.04 23.22 -12.30
CA SER A 163 -10.14 22.29 -12.08
C SER A 163 -9.65 21.10 -11.27
N TYR A 164 -10.27 20.81 -10.12
CA TYR A 164 -9.85 19.70 -9.29
C TYR A 164 -11.00 19.07 -8.49
N PHE A 165 -10.83 17.81 -8.13
CA PHE A 165 -11.59 17.11 -7.09
C PHE A 165 -10.67 16.87 -5.90
N TYR A 166 -11.09 17.30 -4.73
CA TYR A 166 -10.34 17.09 -3.49
C TYR A 166 -11.11 16.14 -2.58
N PHE A 167 -10.52 14.97 -2.33
CA PHE A 167 -11.11 13.97 -1.45
C PHE A 167 -10.70 14.26 0.00
N THR A 168 -11.66 14.17 0.90
CA THR A 168 -11.42 14.41 2.33
C THR A 168 -12.33 13.55 3.17
N SER A 169 -11.93 13.29 4.41
CA SER A 169 -12.78 12.62 5.39
C SER A 169 -13.70 13.64 6.07
N ASN A 170 -14.92 13.23 6.37
CA ASN A 170 -15.89 13.99 7.16
C ASN A 170 -15.92 13.56 8.64
N LYS A 171 -14.89 12.86 9.12
CA LYS A 171 -14.73 12.43 10.51
C LYS A 171 -14.00 13.47 11.33
#